data_0401f9035981109ff6944060be72a51c
#
_entry.id   0401f9035981109ff6944060be72a51c
#
_cell.length_a   1.000
_cell.length_b   1.000
_cell.length_c   1.000
_cell.angle_alpha   90.00
_cell.angle_beta   90.00
_cell.angle_gamma   90.00
#
_symmetry.space_group_name_H-M   'P 1'
#
loop_
_entity.id
_entity.type
_entity.pdbx_description
1 polymer ?
#
loop_
_entity_poly.entity_id
_entity_poly.type
_entity_poly.pdbx_seq_one_letter_code
_entity_poly.pdbx_strand_id
1 'polypeptide(L)'
;MKRACFIFLSVSLVVCLAGSVFAQDTTGEMVEWPYVGADQAASKYSPLTDINTTNVNQLEIAWTWEPNELPNREFQTRPGSFEATPLMIDNVIYISTMYTRVVALDANTGQELWAFDPEAYRTGPRGAGPGGFKHRGVAVWGQGDEMRVFINSRDSLYSVDAATGFLSESFGQDGRVILTEGFPNDVTRDEFDQTSPPVVFEDLVIVGSRVPDRVQHRFDTPGSVQAFDANTGERRWVFYTVPQSNDAFGADTWQDGSWRFTGHANVWGLMSLDAERGLLYLPTSTPSSDFWGGRRLGAN
;
A
#
# COMPACT_ATOMS: atom_id res chain seq x y z
N MET A 1 12.78 -80.22 33.26
CA MET A 1 11.67 -79.27 32.85
C MET A 1 12.00 -77.95 33.39
N LYS A 2 12.56 -77.04 32.56
CA LYS A 2 12.86 -75.64 32.92
C LYS A 2 11.92 -74.77 32.12
N ARG A 3 11.02 -74.03 32.77
CA ARG A 3 10.11 -72.98 32.16
C ARG A 3 10.88 -71.68 32.05
N ALA A 4 11.03 -71.16 30.84
CA ALA A 4 11.54 -69.83 30.59
C ALA A 4 10.36 -68.86 30.63
N CYS A 5 10.52 -67.77 31.40
CA CYS A 5 9.58 -66.72 31.54
C CYS A 5 10.07 -65.58 30.60
N PHE A 6 9.28 -65.24 29.55
CA PHE A 6 9.54 -64.09 28.72
C PHE A 6 8.83 -62.87 29.25
N ILE A 7 9.59 -61.83 29.61
CA ILE A 7 9.08 -60.53 30.00
C ILE A 7 9.05 -59.67 28.73
N PHE A 8 7.84 -59.28 28.29
CA PHE A 8 7.66 -58.28 27.22
C PHE A 8 7.72 -56.89 27.86
N LEU A 9 8.73 -56.12 27.47
CA LEU A 9 8.86 -54.70 27.81
C LEU A 9 8.18 -53.90 26.69
N SER A 10 6.97 -53.34 26.98
CA SER A 10 6.28 -52.42 26.08
C SER A 10 6.83 -51.01 26.28
N VAL A 11 7.56 -50.51 25.26
CA VAL A 11 7.98 -49.12 25.19
C VAL A 11 6.83 -48.29 24.62
N SER A 12 6.15 -47.51 25.47
CA SER A 12 5.15 -46.54 25.03
C SER A 12 5.86 -45.27 24.51
N LEU A 13 5.80 -45.08 23.18
CA LEU A 13 6.26 -43.87 22.53
C LEU A 13 5.21 -42.76 22.75
N VAL A 14 5.49 -41.82 23.63
CA VAL A 14 4.69 -40.59 23.78
C VAL A 14 5.08 -39.65 22.66
N VAL A 15 4.25 -39.56 21.64
CA VAL A 15 4.34 -38.52 20.60
C VAL A 15 3.71 -37.28 21.17
N CYS A 16 4.52 -36.30 21.57
CA CYS A 16 4.05 -34.95 21.84
C CYS A 16 3.68 -34.29 20.50
N LEU A 17 2.40 -34.30 20.16
CA LEU A 17 1.85 -33.43 19.14
C LEU A 17 1.85 -32.00 19.74
N ALA A 18 2.80 -31.19 19.32
CA ALA A 18 2.74 -29.76 19.50
C ALA A 18 1.56 -29.24 18.65
N GLY A 19 0.41 -29.11 19.27
CA GLY A 19 -0.74 -28.49 18.63
C GLY A 19 -0.43 -27.01 18.42
N SER A 20 -0.47 -26.57 17.19
CA SER A 20 -0.48 -25.15 16.83
C SER A 20 -1.73 -24.54 17.46
N VAL A 21 -1.56 -23.68 18.44
CA VAL A 21 -2.67 -22.90 19.02
C VAL A 21 -2.95 -21.77 18.04
N PHE A 22 -3.98 -21.95 17.22
CA PHE A 22 -4.53 -20.87 16.43
C PHE A 22 -5.24 -19.90 17.38
N ALA A 23 -4.98 -18.61 17.25
CA ALA A 23 -5.78 -17.59 17.90
C ALA A 23 -7.18 -17.61 17.25
N GLN A 24 -8.15 -18.14 17.95
CA GLN A 24 -9.56 -18.09 17.57
C GLN A 24 -10.24 -17.04 18.44
N ASP A 25 -11.04 -16.19 17.81
CA ASP A 25 -12.06 -15.41 18.51
C ASP A 25 -12.96 -16.36 19.32
N THR A 26 -13.57 -15.87 20.39
CA THR A 26 -14.52 -16.63 21.22
C THR A 26 -15.75 -17.13 20.45
N THR A 27 -15.99 -16.63 19.23
CA THR A 27 -17.00 -17.09 18.27
C THR A 27 -16.46 -18.16 17.31
N GLY A 28 -15.15 -18.38 17.25
CA GLY A 28 -14.50 -19.30 16.32
C GLY A 28 -14.32 -18.73 14.89
N GLU A 29 -14.64 -17.47 14.68
CA GLU A 29 -14.38 -16.78 13.42
C GLU A 29 -12.94 -16.25 13.37
N MET A 30 -12.27 -16.44 12.22
CA MET A 30 -11.00 -15.80 11.96
C MET A 30 -11.23 -14.31 11.71
N VAL A 31 -10.47 -13.44 12.39
CA VAL A 31 -10.50 -12.00 12.17
C VAL A 31 -9.35 -11.63 11.25
N GLU A 32 -9.69 -11.13 10.08
CA GLU A 32 -8.75 -10.65 9.08
C GLU A 32 -8.40 -9.18 9.27
N TRP A 33 -7.36 -8.73 8.57
CA TRP A 33 -6.93 -7.34 8.49
C TRP A 33 -6.81 -6.92 7.02
N PRO A 34 -7.95 -6.79 6.29
CA PRO A 34 -7.95 -6.65 4.84
C PRO A 34 -7.63 -5.25 4.33
N TYR A 35 -7.55 -4.26 5.22
CA TYR A 35 -7.24 -2.86 4.90
C TYR A 35 -6.15 -2.33 5.82
N VAL A 36 -5.39 -1.32 5.37
CA VAL A 36 -4.31 -0.70 6.15
C VAL A 36 -4.77 -0.18 7.51
N GLY A 37 -6.04 0.14 7.66
CA GLY A 37 -6.63 0.59 8.92
C GLY A 37 -7.57 -0.42 9.59
N ALA A 38 -7.47 -1.71 9.33
CA ALA A 38 -8.38 -2.79 9.66
C ALA A 38 -9.65 -2.80 8.81
N ASP A 39 -10.28 -1.67 8.62
CA ASP A 39 -11.43 -1.44 7.78
C ASP A 39 -11.20 -0.24 6.83
N GLN A 40 -12.12 -0.01 5.91
CA GLN A 40 -12.03 1.08 4.93
C GLN A 40 -12.10 2.48 5.58
N ALA A 41 -12.73 2.60 6.75
CA ALA A 41 -12.76 3.84 7.53
C ALA A 41 -11.45 4.10 8.28
N ALA A 42 -10.52 3.12 8.28
CA ALA A 42 -9.24 3.17 8.99
C ALA A 42 -9.39 3.30 10.51
N SER A 43 -10.33 2.55 11.11
CA SER A 43 -10.62 2.58 12.54
C SER A 43 -9.46 2.07 13.41
N LYS A 44 -8.60 1.21 12.84
CA LYS A 44 -7.47 0.54 13.53
C LYS A 44 -7.92 -0.30 14.73
N TYR A 45 -9.14 -0.80 14.67
CA TYR A 45 -9.74 -1.59 15.72
C TYR A 45 -9.77 -3.08 15.35
N SER A 46 -9.38 -3.93 16.30
CA SER A 46 -9.56 -5.38 16.23
C SER A 46 -10.56 -5.82 17.30
N PRO A 47 -11.56 -6.65 16.98
CA PRO A 47 -12.48 -7.20 17.95
C PRO A 47 -11.89 -8.36 18.77
N LEU A 48 -10.68 -8.83 18.43
CA LEU A 48 -10.02 -9.93 19.13
C LEU A 48 -9.80 -9.61 20.62
N THR A 49 -10.08 -10.59 21.49
CA THR A 49 -9.97 -10.46 22.95
C THR A 49 -8.90 -11.36 23.57
N ASP A 50 -8.22 -12.17 22.77
CA ASP A 50 -7.19 -13.11 23.23
C ASP A 50 -6.04 -12.40 23.94
N ILE A 51 -5.65 -11.20 23.43
CA ILE A 51 -4.67 -10.34 24.08
C ILE A 51 -5.41 -9.32 24.94
N ASN A 52 -5.12 -9.32 26.23
CA ASN A 52 -5.77 -8.45 27.20
C ASN A 52 -4.80 -8.03 28.32
N THR A 53 -5.27 -7.24 29.28
CA THR A 53 -4.44 -6.71 30.37
C THR A 53 -3.83 -7.77 31.30
N THR A 54 -4.31 -8.99 31.25
CA THR A 54 -3.80 -10.08 32.12
C THR A 54 -2.70 -10.90 31.47
N ASN A 55 -2.57 -10.87 30.14
CA ASN A 55 -1.62 -11.69 29.40
C ASN A 55 -0.70 -10.91 28.42
N VAL A 56 -0.96 -9.63 28.21
CA VAL A 56 -0.13 -8.81 27.27
C VAL A 56 1.36 -8.80 27.63
N ASN A 57 1.70 -8.94 28.91
CA ASN A 57 3.08 -9.03 29.39
C ASN A 57 3.74 -10.42 29.19
N GLN A 58 3.01 -11.39 28.67
CA GLN A 58 3.47 -12.75 28.38
C GLN A 58 3.66 -12.97 26.88
N LEU A 59 3.46 -11.93 26.05
CA LEU A 59 3.68 -12.03 24.62
C LEU A 59 5.16 -12.30 24.32
N GLU A 60 5.38 -13.26 23.41
CA GLU A 60 6.69 -13.60 22.87
C GLU A 60 6.72 -13.39 21.36
N ILE A 61 7.91 -13.15 20.82
CA ILE A 61 8.09 -13.04 19.35
C ILE A 61 7.94 -14.44 18.76
N ALA A 62 6.91 -14.64 17.95
CA ALA A 62 6.66 -15.92 17.28
C ALA A 62 7.68 -16.14 16.13
N TRP A 63 7.91 -15.11 15.33
CA TRP A 63 8.87 -15.13 14.23
C TRP A 63 9.29 -13.69 13.86
N THR A 64 10.34 -13.57 13.06
CA THR A 64 10.83 -12.28 12.54
C THR A 64 11.12 -12.44 11.05
N TRP A 65 10.71 -11.45 10.26
CA TRP A 65 11.06 -11.34 8.85
C TRP A 65 11.72 -9.97 8.60
N GLU A 66 12.73 -9.94 7.73
CA GLU A 66 13.45 -8.73 7.35
C GLU A 66 13.50 -8.61 5.82
N PRO A 67 13.21 -7.42 5.25
CA PRO A 67 13.23 -7.20 3.81
C PRO A 67 14.63 -7.26 3.19
N ASN A 68 15.69 -7.14 4.00
CA ASN A 68 17.11 -7.18 3.60
C ASN A 68 17.48 -6.22 2.45
N GLU A 69 16.81 -5.08 2.38
CA GLU A 69 17.07 -4.06 1.36
C GLU A 69 18.24 -3.16 1.75
N LEU A 70 19.22 -3.08 0.84
CA LEU A 70 20.46 -2.32 1.04
C LEU A 70 20.55 -1.15 0.04
N PRO A 71 21.37 -0.11 0.36
CA PRO A 71 21.66 0.95 -0.59
C PRO A 71 22.25 0.40 -1.89
N ASN A 72 21.66 0.80 -3.02
CA ASN A 72 22.15 0.44 -4.33
C ASN A 72 23.03 1.57 -4.90
N ARG A 73 24.33 1.30 -5.02
CA ARG A 73 25.31 2.30 -5.46
C ARG A 73 25.25 2.56 -6.97
N GLU A 74 24.89 1.56 -7.75
CA GLU A 74 24.78 1.66 -9.20
C GLU A 74 23.73 2.70 -9.61
N PHE A 75 22.56 2.64 -8.96
CA PHE A 75 21.44 3.55 -9.24
C PHE A 75 21.37 4.74 -8.27
N GLN A 76 22.34 4.88 -7.35
CA GLN A 76 22.38 5.93 -6.33
C GLN A 76 21.12 5.98 -5.47
N THR A 77 20.52 4.84 -5.20
CA THR A 77 19.29 4.70 -4.43
C THR A 77 19.53 4.08 -3.08
N ARG A 78 18.65 4.34 -2.15
CA ARG A 78 18.70 3.74 -0.81
C ARG A 78 17.30 3.49 -0.27
N PRO A 79 17.10 2.45 0.55
CA PRO A 79 15.89 2.31 1.35
C PRO A 79 15.81 3.47 2.37
N GLY A 80 14.62 3.89 2.66
CA GLY A 80 14.32 4.85 3.72
C GLY A 80 13.75 4.18 4.95
N SER A 81 12.77 4.82 5.59
CA SER A 81 12.06 4.25 6.73
C SER A 81 11.16 3.10 6.29
N PHE A 82 11.11 2.03 7.08
CA PHE A 82 10.12 0.97 6.93
C PHE A 82 8.83 1.43 7.62
N GLU A 83 7.84 1.84 6.82
CA GLU A 83 6.60 2.47 7.29
C GLU A 83 5.35 1.63 6.95
N ALA A 84 5.51 0.44 6.39
CA ALA A 84 4.41 -0.36 5.89
C ALA A 84 3.54 -0.91 7.02
N THR A 85 2.22 -0.86 6.82
CA THR A 85 1.24 -1.63 7.59
C THR A 85 0.89 -2.88 6.78
N PRO A 86 1.07 -4.09 7.34
CA PRO A 86 0.72 -5.32 6.66
C PRO A 86 -0.80 -5.49 6.58
N LEU A 87 -1.27 -6.21 5.56
CA LEU A 87 -2.61 -6.77 5.50
C LEU A 87 -2.52 -8.26 5.84
N MET A 88 -3.59 -8.84 6.38
CA MET A 88 -3.71 -10.29 6.60
C MET A 88 -5.05 -10.77 6.08
N ILE A 89 -5.01 -11.68 5.09
CA ILE A 89 -6.18 -12.26 4.44
C ILE A 89 -5.85 -13.74 4.19
N ASP A 90 -6.77 -14.63 4.51
CA ASP A 90 -6.63 -16.08 4.31
C ASP A 90 -5.30 -16.64 4.87
N ASN A 91 -4.91 -16.18 6.06
CA ASN A 91 -3.66 -16.57 6.73
C ASN A 91 -2.37 -16.20 5.96
N VAL A 92 -2.45 -15.27 5.00
CA VAL A 92 -1.31 -14.70 4.29
C VAL A 92 -1.15 -13.23 4.66
N ILE A 93 0.07 -12.82 4.99
CA ILE A 93 0.43 -11.43 5.23
C ILE A 93 0.97 -10.83 3.95
N TYR A 94 0.33 -9.78 3.46
CA TYR A 94 0.82 -8.98 2.33
C TYR A 94 1.42 -7.67 2.83
N ILE A 95 2.67 -7.41 2.47
CA ILE A 95 3.40 -6.23 2.95
C ILE A 95 4.23 -5.60 1.83
N SER A 96 4.29 -4.26 1.82
CA SER A 96 5.23 -3.54 0.94
C SER A 96 6.55 -3.29 1.65
N THR A 97 7.65 -3.26 0.89
CA THR A 97 8.97 -2.88 1.41
C THR A 97 9.30 -1.42 1.07
N MET A 98 10.48 -0.95 1.50
CA MET A 98 10.93 0.41 1.21
C MET A 98 11.09 0.63 -0.29
N TYR A 99 11.66 -0.34 -1.04
CA TYR A 99 11.79 -0.27 -2.51
C TYR A 99 10.50 -0.63 -3.25
N THR A 100 9.37 -0.67 -2.52
CA THR A 100 8.04 -0.97 -3.09
C THR A 100 7.86 -2.38 -3.64
N ARG A 101 8.68 -3.34 -3.19
CA ARG A 101 8.37 -4.75 -3.41
C ARG A 101 7.10 -5.12 -2.67
N VAL A 102 6.35 -6.06 -3.19
CA VAL A 102 5.26 -6.74 -2.48
C VAL A 102 5.74 -8.10 -2.04
N VAL A 103 5.55 -8.44 -0.79
CA VAL A 103 5.92 -9.75 -0.25
C VAL A 103 4.71 -10.39 0.41
N ALA A 104 4.46 -11.66 0.10
CA ALA A 104 3.49 -12.49 0.78
C ALA A 104 4.20 -13.44 1.75
N LEU A 105 3.75 -13.43 3.00
CA LEU A 105 4.31 -14.27 4.07
C LEU A 105 3.22 -15.20 4.63
N ASP A 106 3.57 -16.41 4.96
CA ASP A 106 2.74 -17.26 5.80
C ASP A 106 2.60 -16.63 7.19
N ALA A 107 1.38 -16.36 7.62
CA ALA A 107 1.14 -15.62 8.86
C ALA A 107 1.58 -16.39 10.13
N ASN A 108 1.62 -17.71 10.08
CA ASN A 108 2.03 -18.52 11.23
C ASN A 108 3.55 -18.63 11.39
N THR A 109 4.27 -18.65 10.27
CA THR A 109 5.71 -18.98 10.26
C THR A 109 6.60 -17.82 9.87
N GLY A 110 6.05 -16.77 9.21
CA GLY A 110 6.82 -15.69 8.61
C GLY A 110 7.60 -16.11 7.37
N GLN A 111 7.38 -17.33 6.84
CA GLN A 111 8.04 -17.79 5.63
C GLN A 111 7.55 -16.98 4.42
N GLU A 112 8.49 -16.51 3.59
CA GLU A 112 8.18 -15.85 2.33
C GLU A 112 7.60 -16.88 1.34
N LEU A 113 6.36 -16.64 0.89
CA LEU A 113 5.66 -17.45 -0.09
C LEU A 113 6.03 -17.02 -1.51
N TRP A 114 6.02 -15.72 -1.74
CA TRP A 114 6.45 -15.09 -2.98
C TRP A 114 6.81 -13.62 -2.76
N ALA A 115 7.53 -13.04 -3.71
CA ALA A 115 7.80 -11.61 -3.76
C ALA A 115 7.72 -11.08 -5.19
N PHE A 116 7.05 -9.95 -5.37
CA PHE A 116 7.05 -9.16 -6.60
C PHE A 116 7.94 -7.94 -6.42
N ASP A 117 8.85 -7.68 -7.36
CA ASP A 117 9.75 -6.52 -7.35
C ASP A 117 9.54 -5.66 -8.61
N PRO A 118 8.97 -4.44 -8.50
CA PRO A 118 8.85 -3.52 -9.61
C PRO A 118 10.20 -2.89 -10.00
N GLU A 119 11.30 -3.26 -9.34
CA GLU A 119 12.65 -2.72 -9.53
C GLU A 119 12.73 -1.19 -9.43
N ALA A 120 11.92 -0.59 -8.56
CA ALA A 120 11.81 0.86 -8.42
C ALA A 120 13.15 1.56 -8.19
N TYR A 121 14.11 0.89 -7.55
CA TYR A 121 15.47 1.38 -7.31
C TYR A 121 16.25 1.65 -8.62
N ARG A 122 15.93 0.95 -9.73
CA ARG A 122 16.59 1.16 -11.04
C ARG A 122 16.23 2.49 -11.69
N THR A 123 15.15 3.11 -11.25
CA THR A 123 14.67 4.37 -11.82
C THR A 123 15.46 5.59 -11.35
N GLY A 124 16.50 5.40 -10.55
CA GLY A 124 17.32 6.46 -9.98
C GLY A 124 16.78 6.99 -8.63
N PRO A 125 17.51 7.93 -8.04
CA PRO A 125 17.16 8.48 -6.74
C PRO A 125 15.76 9.11 -6.76
N ARG A 126 15.08 9.11 -5.63
CA ARG A 126 13.85 9.89 -5.46
C ARG A 126 14.20 11.38 -5.49
N GLY A 127 13.39 12.16 -6.18
CA GLY A 127 13.54 13.62 -6.25
C GLY A 127 13.64 14.27 -4.87
N ALA A 128 14.10 15.50 -4.81
CA ALA A 128 14.57 16.25 -3.64
C ALA A 128 13.90 15.90 -2.30
N GLY A 129 14.67 15.27 -1.41
CA GLY A 129 14.27 14.94 -0.05
C GLY A 129 15.24 13.94 0.60
N PRO A 130 15.51 14.08 1.91
CA PRO A 130 16.53 13.26 2.60
C PRO A 130 16.12 11.78 2.80
N GLY A 131 14.92 11.38 2.42
CA GLY A 131 14.26 10.22 3.01
C GLY A 131 14.33 8.91 2.26
N GLY A 132 15.15 8.65 1.25
CA GLY A 132 15.20 7.33 0.58
C GLY A 132 13.83 6.83 0.07
N PHE A 133 13.78 5.59 -0.39
CA PHE A 133 12.54 4.93 -0.79
C PHE A 133 11.72 4.52 0.44
N LYS A 134 10.40 4.66 0.36
CA LYS A 134 9.47 4.22 1.41
C LYS A 134 8.06 4.03 0.84
N HIS A 135 7.33 3.13 1.43
CA HIS A 135 5.93 2.88 1.11
C HIS A 135 5.18 2.43 2.36
N ARG A 136 3.84 2.65 2.41
CA ARG A 136 3.05 2.43 3.64
C ARG A 136 2.14 1.22 3.59
N GLY A 137 2.14 0.44 2.52
CA GLY A 137 1.33 -0.78 2.44
C GLY A 137 0.89 -1.11 1.02
N VAL A 138 -0.02 -2.03 0.92
CA VAL A 138 -0.63 -2.52 -0.32
C VAL A 138 -2.15 -2.43 -0.18
N ALA A 139 -2.88 -2.65 -1.28
CA ALA A 139 -4.32 -2.87 -1.24
C ALA A 139 -4.65 -4.22 -1.86
N VAL A 140 -5.75 -4.84 -1.45
CA VAL A 140 -6.22 -6.12 -1.97
C VAL A 140 -7.64 -5.93 -2.52
N TRP A 141 -7.92 -6.57 -3.65
CA TRP A 141 -9.22 -6.60 -4.31
C TRP A 141 -9.56 -8.03 -4.74
N GLY A 142 -10.86 -8.33 -4.78
CA GLY A 142 -11.33 -9.67 -5.16
C GLY A 142 -11.26 -10.68 -4.03
N GLN A 143 -11.57 -11.93 -4.34
CA GLN A 143 -11.56 -13.05 -3.41
C GLN A 143 -11.15 -14.34 -4.13
N GLY A 144 -10.63 -15.31 -3.38
CA GLY A 144 -10.23 -16.60 -3.93
C GLY A 144 -9.24 -16.48 -5.10
N ASP A 145 -9.51 -17.20 -6.18
CA ASP A 145 -8.63 -17.23 -7.36
C ASP A 145 -8.58 -15.91 -8.15
N GLU A 146 -9.50 -14.97 -7.88
CA GLU A 146 -9.51 -13.65 -8.50
C GLU A 146 -8.85 -12.57 -7.65
N MET A 147 -8.34 -12.94 -6.47
CA MET A 147 -7.73 -11.99 -5.55
C MET A 147 -6.45 -11.40 -6.12
N ARG A 148 -6.34 -10.07 -6.03
CA ARG A 148 -5.19 -9.30 -6.52
C ARG A 148 -4.65 -8.37 -5.45
N VAL A 149 -3.34 -8.22 -5.45
CA VAL A 149 -2.63 -7.24 -4.63
C VAL A 149 -2.19 -6.08 -5.51
N PHE A 150 -2.54 -4.87 -5.11
CA PHE A 150 -2.17 -3.64 -5.81
C PHE A 150 -1.05 -2.92 -5.08
N ILE A 151 -0.05 -2.51 -5.84
CA ILE A 151 1.05 -1.66 -5.39
C ILE A 151 1.28 -0.53 -6.38
N ASN A 152 1.33 0.68 -5.89
CA ASN A 152 1.73 1.85 -6.66
C ASN A 152 3.18 2.20 -6.35
N SER A 153 3.97 2.35 -7.40
CA SER A 153 5.41 2.58 -7.30
C SER A 153 5.85 3.55 -8.36
N ARG A 154 6.50 4.62 -7.97
CA ARG A 154 6.94 5.68 -8.88
C ARG A 154 5.75 6.24 -9.69
N ASP A 155 5.78 6.11 -10.99
CA ASP A 155 4.77 6.55 -11.94
C ASP A 155 3.77 5.47 -12.35
N SER A 156 3.73 4.36 -11.61
CA SER A 156 3.01 3.17 -12.03
C SER A 156 2.14 2.57 -10.93
N LEU A 157 1.04 1.95 -11.33
CA LEU A 157 0.22 1.06 -10.51
C LEU A 157 0.32 -0.35 -11.10
N TYR A 158 0.61 -1.33 -10.26
CA TYR A 158 0.74 -2.74 -10.60
C TYR A 158 -0.38 -3.54 -9.97
N SER A 159 -0.88 -4.54 -10.71
CA SER A 159 -1.78 -5.58 -10.23
C SER A 159 -1.05 -6.92 -10.20
N VAL A 160 -0.98 -7.52 -9.04
CA VAL A 160 -0.27 -8.78 -8.79
C VAL A 160 -1.29 -9.83 -8.37
N ASP A 161 -1.26 -11.00 -8.97
CA ASP A 161 -2.04 -12.16 -8.56
C ASP A 161 -1.65 -12.58 -7.15
N ALA A 162 -2.62 -12.65 -6.24
CA ALA A 162 -2.37 -12.85 -4.82
C ALA A 162 -1.84 -14.24 -4.47
N ALA A 163 -2.14 -15.26 -5.28
CA ALA A 163 -1.70 -16.61 -5.05
C ALA A 163 -0.26 -16.87 -5.53
N THR A 164 0.14 -16.20 -6.62
CA THR A 164 1.38 -16.55 -7.33
C THR A 164 2.46 -15.46 -7.27
N GLY A 165 2.10 -14.21 -7.02
CA GLY A 165 3.03 -13.08 -7.07
C GLY A 165 3.37 -12.61 -8.49
N PHE A 166 2.76 -13.17 -9.53
CA PHE A 166 2.93 -12.72 -10.90
C PHE A 166 2.01 -11.54 -11.23
N LEU A 167 2.39 -10.74 -12.22
CA LEU A 167 1.55 -9.67 -12.73
C LEU A 167 0.26 -10.22 -13.35
N SER A 168 -0.87 -9.55 -13.09
CA SER A 168 -2.18 -9.89 -13.67
C SER A 168 -2.26 -9.35 -15.10
N GLU A 169 -2.04 -10.18 -16.10
CA GLU A 169 -1.94 -9.80 -17.52
C GLU A 169 -3.14 -9.00 -18.05
N SER A 170 -4.33 -9.19 -17.48
CA SER A 170 -5.55 -8.48 -17.86
C SER A 170 -5.60 -7.03 -17.41
N PHE A 171 -4.68 -6.59 -16.54
CA PHE A 171 -4.66 -5.24 -15.98
C PHE A 171 -3.70 -4.35 -16.75
N GLY A 172 -4.23 -3.33 -17.43
CA GLY A 172 -3.45 -2.35 -18.19
C GLY A 172 -2.59 -2.99 -19.28
N GLN A 173 -1.32 -2.65 -19.31
CA GLN A 173 -0.34 -3.29 -20.17
C GLN A 173 0.53 -4.22 -19.32
N ASP A 174 0.39 -5.53 -19.51
CA ASP A 174 1.17 -6.55 -18.81
C ASP A 174 1.13 -6.41 -17.28
N GLY A 175 -0.06 -6.17 -16.71
CA GLY A 175 -0.27 -6.02 -15.27
C GLY A 175 0.07 -4.63 -14.70
N ARG A 176 0.20 -3.61 -15.55
CA ARG A 176 0.66 -2.28 -15.17
C ARG A 176 -0.11 -1.16 -15.89
N VAL A 177 -0.36 -0.06 -15.18
CA VAL A 177 -0.80 1.22 -15.77
C VAL A 177 0.15 2.35 -15.38
N ILE A 178 0.29 3.34 -16.28
CA ILE A 178 1.12 4.53 -16.05
C ILE A 178 0.25 5.65 -15.51
N LEU A 179 0.57 6.12 -14.32
CA LEU A 179 -0.23 7.11 -13.58
C LEU A 179 -0.12 8.52 -14.14
N THR A 180 0.96 8.83 -14.86
CA THR A 180 1.20 10.16 -15.45
C THR A 180 0.70 10.27 -16.89
N GLU A 181 0.19 9.20 -17.47
CA GLU A 181 -0.36 9.22 -18.81
C GLU A 181 -1.56 10.17 -18.91
N GLY A 182 -1.52 11.05 -19.91
CA GLY A 182 -2.57 12.05 -20.17
C GLY A 182 -2.60 13.20 -19.17
N PHE A 183 -1.54 13.43 -18.41
CA PHE A 183 -1.41 14.64 -17.62
C PHE A 183 -1.31 15.87 -18.52
N PRO A 184 -1.78 17.04 -18.06
CA PRO A 184 -1.79 18.26 -18.88
C PRO A 184 -0.39 18.80 -19.21
N ASN A 185 0.62 18.40 -18.45
CA ASN A 185 2.02 18.79 -18.62
C ASN A 185 2.91 17.56 -18.64
N ASP A 186 4.07 17.66 -19.27
CA ASP A 186 5.12 16.64 -19.19
C ASP A 186 5.62 16.56 -17.74
N VAL A 187 5.36 15.45 -17.10
CA VAL A 187 5.77 15.18 -15.72
C VAL A 187 6.96 14.24 -15.72
N THR A 188 8.06 14.72 -15.17
CA THR A 188 9.25 13.88 -15.03
C THR A 188 9.12 12.93 -13.83
N ARG A 189 9.88 11.83 -13.84
CA ARG A 189 9.91 10.86 -12.73
C ARG A 189 10.33 11.47 -11.40
N ASP A 190 11.09 12.56 -11.41
CA ASP A 190 11.51 13.25 -10.19
C ASP A 190 10.41 14.10 -9.58
N GLU A 191 9.36 14.38 -10.35
CA GLU A 191 8.25 15.25 -9.97
C GLU A 191 7.00 14.48 -9.57
N PHE A 192 6.98 13.17 -9.76
CA PHE A 192 5.83 12.32 -9.42
C PHE A 192 6.28 11.00 -8.81
N ASP A 193 5.64 10.59 -7.72
CA ASP A 193 6.00 9.39 -7.00
C ASP A 193 4.83 8.89 -6.14
N GLN A 194 5.03 7.75 -5.49
CA GLN A 194 4.06 7.11 -4.62
C GLN A 194 4.68 6.79 -3.26
N THR A 195 3.88 6.93 -2.18
CA THR A 195 4.32 6.61 -0.81
C THR A 195 3.27 5.93 0.03
N SER A 196 2.04 5.85 -0.45
CA SER A 196 0.92 5.27 0.29
C SER A 196 0.13 4.31 -0.59
N PRO A 197 -0.46 3.26 -0.01
CA PRO A 197 -1.19 2.27 -0.76
C PRO A 197 -2.41 2.87 -1.46
N PRO A 198 -2.91 2.20 -2.51
CA PRO A 198 -4.23 2.46 -3.06
C PRO A 198 -5.34 2.23 -2.03
N VAL A 199 -6.52 2.77 -2.32
CA VAL A 199 -7.78 2.38 -1.66
C VAL A 199 -8.64 1.64 -2.68
N VAL A 200 -9.27 0.56 -2.25
CA VAL A 200 -10.20 -0.21 -3.08
C VAL A 200 -11.62 0.11 -2.67
N PHE A 201 -12.46 0.39 -3.66
CA PHE A 201 -13.90 0.58 -3.47
C PHE A 201 -14.67 -0.06 -4.63
N GLU A 202 -15.47 -1.08 -4.35
CA GLU A 202 -16.13 -1.89 -5.38
C GLU A 202 -15.10 -2.39 -6.41
N ASP A 203 -15.28 -2.08 -7.67
CA ASP A 203 -14.36 -2.44 -8.77
C ASP A 203 -13.32 -1.35 -9.08
N LEU A 204 -13.11 -0.43 -8.16
CA LEU A 204 -12.16 0.67 -8.33
C LEU A 204 -10.93 0.51 -7.46
N VAL A 205 -9.76 0.75 -8.04
CA VAL A 205 -8.49 0.98 -7.35
C VAL A 205 -8.15 2.46 -7.44
N ILE A 206 -8.12 3.13 -6.29
CA ILE A 206 -7.99 4.59 -6.20
C ILE A 206 -6.61 4.93 -5.64
N VAL A 207 -5.85 5.74 -6.36
CA VAL A 207 -4.49 6.14 -6.01
C VAL A 207 -4.38 7.66 -5.86
N GLY A 208 -3.68 8.09 -4.84
CA GLY A 208 -3.21 9.47 -4.70
C GLY A 208 -1.89 9.70 -5.43
N SER A 209 -1.17 10.71 -5.04
CA SER A 209 0.15 11.01 -5.60
C SER A 209 1.05 11.70 -4.58
N ARG A 210 2.34 11.50 -4.71
CA ARG A 210 3.35 12.31 -4.05
C ARG A 210 4.03 13.20 -5.07
N VAL A 211 3.92 14.51 -4.88
CA VAL A 211 4.69 15.51 -5.61
C VAL A 211 5.71 16.11 -4.64
N PRO A 212 7.01 16.17 -4.97
CA PRO A 212 8.02 16.70 -4.07
C PRO A 212 7.80 18.16 -3.76
N ASP A 213 7.90 18.54 -2.49
CA ASP A 213 7.88 19.92 -2.04
C ASP A 213 9.13 20.63 -2.56
N ARG A 214 8.96 21.57 -3.48
CA ARG A 214 10.03 22.30 -4.12
C ARG A 214 9.72 23.80 -4.19
N VAL A 215 10.75 24.52 -4.55
CA VAL A 215 10.58 25.89 -5.04
C VAL A 215 9.71 25.80 -6.30
N GLN A 216 8.67 26.61 -6.32
CA GLN A 216 7.70 26.68 -7.38
C GLN A 216 8.35 26.87 -8.75
N HIS A 217 8.01 26.00 -9.66
CA HIS A 217 8.26 26.15 -11.09
C HIS A 217 7.02 26.73 -11.78
N ARG A 218 7.20 27.23 -12.96
CA ARG A 218 6.07 27.53 -13.84
C ARG A 218 5.52 26.20 -14.36
N PHE A 219 4.24 25.92 -14.18
CA PHE A 219 3.60 24.64 -14.49
C PHE A 219 4.07 23.48 -13.61
N ASP A 220 3.95 23.66 -12.29
CA ASP A 220 4.22 22.60 -11.33
C ASP A 220 3.31 21.37 -11.56
N THR A 221 3.84 20.19 -11.26
CA THR A 221 3.10 18.94 -11.33
C THR A 221 1.82 19.00 -10.51
N PRO A 222 0.65 18.74 -11.11
CA PRO A 222 -0.61 18.78 -10.39
C PRO A 222 -0.71 17.64 -9.40
N GLY A 223 -1.29 17.91 -8.24
CA GLY A 223 -1.81 16.87 -7.37
C GLY A 223 -3.00 16.19 -8.04
N SER A 224 -3.04 14.88 -8.03
CA SER A 224 -4.14 14.12 -8.60
C SER A 224 -4.53 12.94 -7.73
N VAL A 225 -5.82 12.59 -7.77
CA VAL A 225 -6.35 11.32 -7.33
C VAL A 225 -7.01 10.65 -8.54
N GLN A 226 -6.67 9.40 -8.78
CA GLN A 226 -7.10 8.67 -9.97
C GLN A 226 -7.74 7.36 -9.57
N ALA A 227 -8.79 6.96 -10.27
CA ALA A 227 -9.40 5.64 -10.10
C ALA A 227 -9.29 4.83 -11.39
N PHE A 228 -8.96 3.59 -11.22
CA PHE A 228 -8.81 2.60 -12.26
C PHE A 228 -9.75 1.42 -11.99
N ASP A 229 -10.28 0.83 -13.05
CA ASP A 229 -10.97 -0.45 -12.95
C ASP A 229 -10.02 -1.53 -12.47
N ALA A 230 -10.39 -2.25 -11.41
CA ALA A 230 -9.52 -3.24 -10.76
C ALA A 230 -9.21 -4.45 -11.64
N ASN A 231 -10.08 -4.77 -12.60
CA ASN A 231 -9.89 -5.89 -13.52
C ASN A 231 -9.04 -5.51 -14.72
N THR A 232 -9.35 -4.36 -15.34
CA THR A 232 -8.83 -3.99 -16.67
C THR A 232 -7.73 -2.96 -16.61
N GLY A 233 -7.61 -2.19 -15.51
CA GLY A 233 -6.69 -1.06 -15.43
C GLY A 233 -7.16 0.17 -16.24
N GLU A 234 -8.38 0.15 -16.81
CA GLU A 234 -8.93 1.32 -17.47
C GLU A 234 -9.11 2.46 -16.48
N ARG A 235 -8.60 3.66 -16.81
CA ARG A 235 -8.80 4.82 -15.97
C ARG A 235 -10.24 5.30 -16.04
N ARG A 236 -10.96 5.21 -14.92
CA ARG A 236 -12.37 5.58 -14.82
C ARG A 236 -12.56 7.08 -14.63
N TRP A 237 -11.70 7.70 -13.81
CA TRP A 237 -11.70 9.13 -13.59
C TRP A 237 -10.36 9.63 -13.04
N VAL A 238 -10.14 10.94 -13.18
CA VAL A 238 -9.08 11.68 -12.49
C VAL A 238 -9.68 12.93 -11.86
N PHE A 239 -9.32 13.18 -10.61
CA PHE A 239 -9.62 14.40 -9.89
C PHE A 239 -8.32 15.17 -9.63
N TYR A 240 -8.24 16.37 -10.15
CA TYR A 240 -7.13 17.28 -9.87
C TYR A 240 -7.50 18.19 -8.71
N THR A 241 -6.65 18.22 -7.69
CA THR A 241 -6.85 19.05 -6.48
C THR A 241 -6.66 20.55 -6.75
N VAL A 242 -5.93 20.89 -7.80
CA VAL A 242 -5.83 22.25 -8.37
C VAL A 242 -6.46 22.21 -9.75
N PRO A 243 -7.38 23.13 -10.10
CA PRO A 243 -8.02 23.16 -11.41
C PRO A 243 -7.01 23.17 -12.56
N GLN A 244 -7.33 22.48 -13.66
CA GLN A 244 -6.46 22.39 -14.84
C GLN A 244 -7.04 23.13 -16.06
N SER A 245 -8.23 23.70 -15.94
CA SER A 245 -8.88 24.53 -16.95
C SER A 245 -9.77 25.59 -16.31
N ASN A 246 -10.19 26.58 -17.08
CA ASN A 246 -11.14 27.59 -16.60
C ASN A 246 -12.53 27.03 -16.26
N ASP A 247 -12.88 25.92 -16.88
CA ASP A 247 -14.18 25.25 -16.71
C ASP A 247 -14.12 24.13 -15.66
N ALA A 248 -12.97 23.88 -15.08
CA ALA A 248 -12.81 22.87 -14.04
C ALA A 248 -13.53 23.30 -12.75
N PHE A 249 -13.98 22.30 -11.98
CA PHE A 249 -14.60 22.53 -10.68
C PHE A 249 -13.68 23.37 -9.79
N GLY A 250 -14.23 24.44 -9.21
CA GLY A 250 -13.50 25.34 -8.31
C GLY A 250 -12.57 26.34 -9.00
N ALA A 251 -12.46 26.38 -10.33
CA ALA A 251 -11.57 27.30 -11.05
C ALA A 251 -11.92 28.79 -10.80
N ASP A 252 -13.18 29.09 -10.54
CA ASP A 252 -13.70 30.42 -10.22
C ASP A 252 -13.19 30.94 -8.87
N THR A 253 -12.73 30.08 -7.98
CA THR A 253 -12.13 30.49 -6.70
C THR A 253 -10.67 30.97 -6.86
N TRP A 254 -10.03 30.70 -8.00
CA TRP A 254 -8.65 31.07 -8.30
C TRP A 254 -8.59 32.35 -9.14
N GLN A 255 -8.35 33.50 -8.50
CA GLN A 255 -8.29 34.77 -9.19
C GLN A 255 -7.11 34.87 -10.15
N ASP A 256 -7.27 35.65 -11.23
CA ASP A 256 -6.27 35.92 -12.24
C ASP A 256 -5.66 34.67 -12.90
N GLY A 257 -6.39 33.55 -12.84
CA GLY A 257 -5.92 32.26 -13.38
C GLY A 257 -4.68 31.73 -12.66
N SER A 258 -4.54 32.02 -11.37
CA SER A 258 -3.41 31.60 -10.52
C SER A 258 -3.25 30.08 -10.44
N TRP A 259 -4.30 29.30 -10.73
CA TRP A 259 -4.21 27.84 -10.87
C TRP A 259 -3.21 27.39 -11.97
N ARG A 260 -2.98 28.20 -13.00
CA ARG A 260 -2.14 27.83 -14.15
C ARG A 260 -0.66 27.61 -13.81
N PHE A 261 -0.20 28.18 -12.72
CA PHE A 261 1.19 28.01 -12.28
C PHE A 261 1.30 27.33 -10.93
N THR A 262 0.18 26.82 -10.43
CA THR A 262 0.10 26.12 -9.14
C THR A 262 -0.06 24.65 -9.39
N GLY A 263 0.73 23.86 -8.72
CA GLY A 263 0.62 22.41 -8.69
C GLY A 263 0.52 21.94 -7.24
N HIS A 264 1.04 20.75 -6.97
CA HIS A 264 1.01 20.09 -5.67
C HIS A 264 -0.42 19.85 -5.15
N ALA A 265 -0.72 20.15 -3.89
CA ALA A 265 -1.97 19.80 -3.20
C ALA A 265 -2.27 18.29 -3.31
N ASN A 266 -1.23 17.51 -3.40
CA ASN A 266 -1.26 16.07 -3.64
C ASN A 266 -1.69 15.28 -2.39
N VAL A 267 -2.23 14.09 -2.63
CA VAL A 267 -2.65 13.14 -1.58
C VAL A 267 -1.56 12.08 -1.44
N TRP A 268 -0.61 12.32 -0.56
CA TRP A 268 0.51 11.40 -0.30
C TRP A 268 0.34 10.55 0.96
N GLY A 269 -0.68 10.88 1.77
CA GLY A 269 -1.04 10.17 2.99
C GLY A 269 -2.04 9.05 2.76
N LEU A 270 -2.41 8.35 3.83
CA LEU A 270 -3.45 7.33 3.80
C LEU A 270 -4.82 7.98 3.62
N MET A 271 -5.59 7.49 2.69
CA MET A 271 -6.99 7.85 2.48
C MET A 271 -7.90 6.95 3.32
N SER A 272 -9.08 7.44 3.67
CA SER A 272 -10.13 6.63 4.29
C SER A 272 -11.44 6.74 3.51
N LEU A 273 -12.28 5.72 3.59
CA LEU A 273 -13.49 5.57 2.80
C LEU A 273 -14.69 5.28 3.69
N ASP A 274 -15.75 6.06 3.53
CA ASP A 274 -17.10 5.71 3.97
C ASP A 274 -17.77 4.94 2.83
N ALA A 275 -17.67 3.62 2.87
CA ALA A 275 -18.17 2.76 1.81
C ALA A 275 -19.71 2.81 1.69
N GLU A 276 -20.42 3.01 2.79
CA GLU A 276 -21.89 3.10 2.80
C GLU A 276 -22.37 4.31 2.01
N ARG A 277 -21.65 5.44 2.09
CA ARG A 277 -22.00 6.68 1.40
C ARG A 277 -21.22 6.92 0.12
N GLY A 278 -20.24 6.08 -0.19
CA GLY A 278 -19.34 6.27 -1.32
C GLY A 278 -18.48 7.54 -1.19
N LEU A 279 -18.06 7.92 0.02
CA LEU A 279 -17.29 9.13 0.28
C LEU A 279 -15.83 8.78 0.57
N LEU A 280 -14.94 9.29 -0.25
CA LEU A 280 -13.49 9.17 -0.06
C LEU A 280 -12.93 10.43 0.59
N TYR A 281 -12.25 10.28 1.72
CA TYR A 281 -11.60 11.39 2.45
C TYR A 281 -10.14 11.50 2.02
N LEU A 282 -9.79 12.69 1.50
CA LEU A 282 -8.49 12.98 0.91
C LEU A 282 -7.67 13.91 1.82
N PRO A 283 -6.59 13.42 2.46
CA PRO A 283 -5.67 14.27 3.24
C PRO A 283 -4.72 15.01 2.28
N THR A 284 -5.18 16.11 1.71
CA THR A 284 -4.40 16.92 0.76
C THR A 284 -3.26 17.68 1.45
N SER A 285 -2.13 17.80 0.77
CA SER A 285 -1.09 18.76 1.11
C SER A 285 -1.44 20.17 0.61
N THR A 286 -0.59 21.15 0.86
CA THR A 286 -0.77 22.51 0.35
C THR A 286 -0.44 22.60 -1.13
N PRO A 287 -1.12 23.49 -1.89
CA PRO A 287 -0.68 23.86 -3.23
C PRO A 287 0.69 24.54 -3.22
N SER A 288 1.43 24.48 -4.32
CA SER A 288 2.70 25.17 -4.45
C SER A 288 2.52 26.73 -4.43
N SER A 289 3.42 27.46 -3.85
CA SER A 289 4.58 27.02 -3.09
C SER A 289 4.18 26.69 -1.64
N ASP A 290 4.74 25.64 -1.09
CA ASP A 290 4.27 24.97 0.14
C ASP A 290 4.13 25.91 1.36
N PHE A 291 5.10 26.77 1.59
CA PHE A 291 5.12 27.65 2.77
C PHE A 291 4.63 29.09 2.52
N TRP A 292 4.37 29.47 1.26
CA TRP A 292 3.99 30.84 0.93
C TRP A 292 2.93 30.91 -0.16
N GLY A 293 1.73 31.31 0.23
CA GLY A 293 0.56 31.39 -0.63
C GLY A 293 0.39 32.69 -1.42
N GLY A 294 1.32 33.63 -1.38
CA GLY A 294 1.12 34.98 -1.93
C GLY A 294 0.89 35.06 -3.44
N ARG A 295 1.14 34.01 -4.20
CA ARG A 295 0.81 33.91 -5.62
C ARG A 295 -0.48 33.14 -5.92
N ARG A 296 -1.05 32.50 -4.94
CA ARG A 296 -2.36 31.84 -5.03
C ARG A 296 -3.42 32.86 -4.70
N LEU A 297 -3.89 33.57 -5.72
CA LEU A 297 -4.90 34.62 -5.55
C LEU A 297 -6.29 33.99 -5.56
N GLY A 298 -7.17 34.42 -4.63
CA GLY A 298 -8.55 34.00 -4.52
C GLY A 298 -8.89 33.37 -3.19
N ALA A 299 -9.97 32.59 -3.18
CA ALA A 299 -10.48 31.86 -2.02
C ALA A 299 -10.28 30.34 -2.17
N ASN A 300 -9.14 29.96 -2.69
CA ASN A 300 -8.76 28.57 -2.95
C ASN A 300 -8.17 27.87 -1.71
#